data_dc4151dc6788688b01e6ac5557b3f48c
#
_entry.id   dc4151dc6788688b01e6ac5557b3f48c
#
_cell.length_a   1.000
_cell.length_b   1.000
_cell.length_c   1.000
_cell.angle_alpha   90.00
_cell.angle_beta   90.00
_cell.angle_gamma   90.00
#
_symmetry.space_group_name_H-M   'P 1'
#
loop_
_entity.id
_entity.type
_entity.pdbx_description
1 polymer ?
#
loop_
_entity_poly.entity_id
_entity_poly.type
_entity_poly.pdbx_seq_one_letter_code
_entity_poly.pdbx_strand_id
1 'polypeptide(L)'
;MTAPRTSLRVGMVCPYSFDVPGGVQNHVLGLARYLRQAGHRPYVLAPGELGAATEGLDVEEFVSVGTAMPVRYNGSVARVNFGPLSAARVGRWLRKGRFDVLHIHEPITPSISLLALWAAEQPVVATFHAATPRSRSMQVAGGVLRGAIEKIDAGIAVSESARNVVVQHLGRDAVVIPNGIEFDDFARWRPSTGPGQVAGSPPPSDHPKL
;
A
#
# COMPACT_ATOMS: atom_id res chain seq x y z
N MET A 1 11.32 -22.68 -24.91
CA MET A 1 10.05 -21.92 -25.13
C MET A 1 9.35 -21.80 -23.78
N THR A 2 9.41 -20.64 -23.16
CA THR A 2 8.65 -20.36 -21.93
C THR A 2 7.17 -20.28 -22.31
N ALA A 3 6.32 -21.02 -21.58
CA ALA A 3 4.87 -20.93 -21.76
C ALA A 3 4.42 -19.45 -21.62
N PRO A 4 3.42 -18.99 -22.39
CA PRO A 4 2.93 -17.63 -22.27
C PRO A 4 2.47 -17.40 -20.84
N ARG A 5 3.06 -16.40 -20.15
CA ARG A 5 2.66 -16.05 -18.78
C ARG A 5 1.22 -15.53 -18.85
N THR A 6 0.32 -16.20 -18.13
CA THR A 6 -1.07 -15.75 -18.04
C THR A 6 -1.13 -14.36 -17.45
N SER A 7 -1.76 -13.42 -18.16
CA SER A 7 -1.98 -12.06 -17.64
C SER A 7 -2.95 -12.10 -16.47
N LEU A 8 -2.53 -11.62 -15.31
CA LEU A 8 -3.34 -11.57 -14.09
C LEU A 8 -3.99 -10.19 -13.93
N ARG A 9 -5.22 -10.18 -13.47
CA ARG A 9 -5.91 -8.99 -12.95
C ARG A 9 -5.56 -8.84 -11.47
N VAL A 10 -4.74 -7.85 -11.13
CA VAL A 10 -4.24 -7.64 -9.77
C VAL A 10 -4.96 -6.45 -9.14
N GLY A 11 -5.80 -6.72 -8.14
CA GLY A 11 -6.41 -5.66 -7.34
C GLY A 11 -5.46 -5.21 -6.23
N MET A 12 -5.02 -3.96 -6.25
CA MET A 12 -4.10 -3.39 -5.26
C MET A 12 -4.85 -2.42 -4.36
N VAL A 13 -4.76 -2.59 -3.05
CA VAL A 13 -5.42 -1.74 -2.06
C VAL A 13 -4.39 -0.95 -1.27
N CYS A 14 -4.44 0.38 -1.36
CA CYS A 14 -3.61 1.29 -0.59
C CYS A 14 -4.44 1.98 0.50
N PRO A 15 -4.07 1.89 1.79
CA PRO A 15 -4.86 2.49 2.87
C PRO A 15 -4.77 4.02 2.90
N TYR A 16 -3.71 4.59 2.32
CA TYR A 16 -3.37 6.00 2.43
C TYR A 16 -3.81 6.80 1.20
N SER A 17 -4.19 8.07 1.46
CA SER A 17 -4.64 8.98 0.41
C SER A 17 -3.52 9.34 -0.56
N PHE A 18 -3.88 9.37 -1.85
CA PHE A 18 -3.00 9.84 -2.91
C PHE A 18 -2.96 11.37 -3.06
N ASP A 19 -3.75 12.11 -2.29
CA ASP A 19 -3.67 13.59 -2.22
C ASP A 19 -2.35 14.08 -1.62
N VAL A 20 -1.61 13.21 -0.94
CA VAL A 20 -0.33 13.51 -0.31
C VAL A 20 0.67 12.41 -0.64
N PRO A 21 1.87 12.76 -1.14
CA PRO A 21 2.89 11.76 -1.41
C PRO A 21 3.34 11.05 -0.14
N GLY A 22 3.71 9.77 -0.27
CA GLY A 22 4.20 8.96 0.84
C GLY A 22 4.86 7.67 0.36
N GLY A 23 5.66 7.06 1.22
CA GLY A 23 6.46 5.89 0.87
C GLY A 23 5.61 4.69 0.42
N VAL A 24 4.47 4.44 1.07
CA VAL A 24 3.56 3.34 0.70
C VAL A 24 2.89 3.61 -0.65
N GLN A 25 2.42 4.85 -0.86
CA GLN A 25 1.82 5.27 -2.13
C GLN A 25 2.83 5.10 -3.28
N ASN A 26 4.06 5.60 -3.12
CA ASN A 26 5.11 5.46 -4.12
C ASN A 26 5.43 4.00 -4.41
N HIS A 27 5.48 3.14 -3.38
CA HIS A 27 5.68 1.72 -3.55
C HIS A 27 4.53 1.07 -4.35
N VAL A 28 3.26 1.40 -4.04
CA VAL A 28 2.09 0.90 -4.78
C VAL A 28 2.17 1.28 -6.25
N LEU A 29 2.56 2.54 -6.54
CA LEU A 29 2.68 3.07 -7.89
C LEU A 29 3.81 2.37 -8.68
N GLY A 30 4.98 2.24 -8.05
CA GLY A 30 6.12 1.54 -8.66
C GLY A 30 5.79 0.07 -8.96
N LEU A 31 5.14 -0.61 -8.02
CA LEU A 31 4.70 -1.99 -8.20
C LEU A 31 3.65 -2.12 -9.31
N ALA A 32 2.70 -1.20 -9.40
CA ALA A 32 1.69 -1.19 -10.47
C ALA A 32 2.36 -1.04 -11.85
N ARG A 33 3.31 -0.09 -12.00
CA ARG A 33 4.10 0.05 -13.24
C ARG A 33 4.83 -1.23 -13.59
N TYR A 34 5.53 -1.82 -12.63
CA TYR A 34 6.27 -3.06 -12.84
C TYR A 34 5.35 -4.22 -13.27
N LEU A 35 4.22 -4.42 -12.60
CA LEU A 35 3.25 -5.45 -12.96
C LEU A 35 2.73 -5.27 -14.38
N ARG A 36 2.48 -4.05 -14.82
CA ARG A 36 2.06 -3.76 -16.17
C ARG A 36 3.16 -4.08 -17.18
N GLN A 37 4.40 -3.67 -16.92
CA GLN A 37 5.56 -4.01 -17.75
C GLN A 37 5.76 -5.54 -17.84
N ALA A 38 5.44 -6.27 -16.78
CA ALA A 38 5.46 -7.71 -16.73
C ALA A 38 4.27 -8.40 -17.45
N GLY A 39 3.32 -7.61 -18.02
CA GLY A 39 2.17 -8.11 -18.79
C GLY A 39 0.93 -8.39 -17.93
N HIS A 40 0.91 -7.97 -16.66
CA HIS A 40 -0.26 -8.06 -15.79
C HIS A 40 -1.13 -6.78 -15.87
N ARG A 41 -2.32 -6.84 -15.28
CA ARG A 41 -3.31 -5.75 -15.28
C ARG A 41 -3.56 -5.29 -13.85
N PRO A 42 -2.80 -4.28 -13.35
CA PRO A 42 -3.00 -3.72 -12.02
C PRO A 42 -4.20 -2.77 -11.98
N TYR A 43 -4.94 -2.82 -10.88
CA TYR A 43 -6.06 -1.93 -10.54
C TYR A 43 -5.84 -1.43 -9.13
N VAL A 44 -5.90 -0.13 -8.90
CA VAL A 44 -5.63 0.48 -7.59
C VAL A 44 -6.90 1.04 -6.97
N LEU A 45 -7.14 0.68 -5.71
CA LEU A 45 -8.17 1.24 -4.85
C LEU A 45 -7.50 2.02 -3.72
N ALA A 46 -7.80 3.30 -3.59
CA ALA A 46 -7.24 4.15 -2.54
C ALA A 46 -8.17 5.33 -2.21
N PRO A 47 -7.97 6.00 -1.06
CA PRO A 47 -8.58 7.30 -0.81
C PRO A 47 -7.90 8.41 -1.64
N GLY A 48 -8.59 9.55 -1.77
CA GLY A 48 -8.07 10.70 -2.51
C GLY A 48 -8.22 10.57 -4.02
N GLU A 49 -7.58 11.49 -4.75
CA GLU A 49 -7.62 11.54 -6.20
C GLU A 49 -6.21 11.41 -6.78
N LEU A 50 -6.13 10.99 -8.04
CA LEU A 50 -4.87 11.04 -8.78
C LEU A 50 -4.53 12.50 -9.05
N GLY A 51 -3.47 12.99 -8.45
CA GLY A 51 -2.94 14.34 -8.68
C GLY A 51 -1.71 14.32 -9.57
N ALA A 52 -1.05 15.49 -9.71
CA ALA A 52 0.18 15.64 -10.50
C ALA A 52 1.31 14.66 -10.08
N ALA A 53 1.35 14.26 -8.81
CA ALA A 53 2.32 13.25 -8.32
C ALA A 53 2.09 11.85 -8.90
N THR A 54 0.95 11.63 -9.55
CA THR A 54 0.54 10.35 -10.13
C THR A 54 0.43 10.39 -11.65
N GLU A 55 0.84 11.51 -12.27
CA GLU A 55 0.95 11.62 -13.73
C GLU A 55 1.89 10.54 -14.29
N GLY A 56 1.45 9.88 -15.35
CA GLY A 56 2.20 8.76 -15.96
C GLY A 56 1.95 7.41 -15.30
N LEU A 57 1.01 7.32 -14.37
CA LEU A 57 0.56 6.04 -13.84
C LEU A 57 -0.22 5.31 -14.89
N ASP A 58 0.42 4.28 -15.38
CA ASP A 58 -0.17 3.25 -16.19
C ASP A 58 -1.00 2.27 -15.35
N VAL A 59 -1.90 2.75 -14.53
CA VAL A 59 -2.92 1.88 -13.92
C VAL A 59 -4.11 1.84 -14.85
N GLU A 60 -4.58 0.65 -15.19
CA GLU A 60 -5.74 0.50 -16.05
C GLU A 60 -6.99 1.12 -15.43
N GLU A 61 -7.05 1.11 -14.10
CA GLU A 61 -8.15 1.70 -13.36
C GLU A 61 -7.68 2.13 -11.97
N PHE A 62 -7.79 3.41 -11.67
CA PHE A 62 -7.74 3.93 -10.31
C PHE A 62 -9.15 4.23 -9.82
N VAL A 63 -9.52 3.65 -8.69
CA VAL A 63 -10.81 3.90 -8.06
C VAL A 63 -10.62 4.58 -6.71
N SER A 64 -11.14 5.81 -6.61
CA SER A 64 -11.18 6.54 -5.35
C SER A 64 -12.32 6.03 -4.46
N VAL A 65 -12.01 5.79 -3.20
CA VAL A 65 -13.03 5.54 -2.17
C VAL A 65 -13.55 6.83 -1.53
N GLY A 66 -13.09 7.98 -2.01
CA GLY A 66 -13.45 9.32 -1.51
C GLY A 66 -12.41 9.92 -0.59
N THR A 67 -12.76 11.04 0.05
CA THR A 67 -11.84 11.85 0.85
C THR A 67 -11.36 11.09 2.07
N ALA A 68 -10.06 11.19 2.36
CA ALA A 68 -9.44 10.64 3.54
C ALA A 68 -9.60 11.56 4.77
N MET A 69 -9.72 10.96 5.94
CA MET A 69 -9.68 11.68 7.21
C MET A 69 -8.28 11.59 7.83
N PRO A 70 -7.75 12.69 8.37
CA PRO A 70 -6.48 12.67 9.07
C PRO A 70 -6.63 11.93 10.41
N VAL A 71 -5.84 10.89 10.62
CA VAL A 71 -5.76 10.14 11.87
C VAL A 71 -4.34 10.22 12.40
N ARG A 72 -4.16 10.67 13.64
CA ARG A 72 -2.84 10.65 14.29
C ARG A 72 -2.45 9.22 14.61
N TYR A 73 -1.32 8.78 14.07
CA TYR A 73 -0.79 7.44 14.25
C TYR A 73 0.72 7.48 14.40
N ASN A 74 1.24 7.02 15.55
CA ASN A 74 2.68 6.90 15.82
C ASN A 74 3.50 8.17 15.53
N GLY A 75 3.03 9.34 15.97
CA GLY A 75 3.75 10.60 15.78
C GLY A 75 3.61 11.22 14.38
N SER A 76 2.92 10.56 13.46
CA SER A 76 2.59 11.06 12.12
C SER A 76 1.08 11.22 11.94
N VAL A 77 0.66 11.80 10.82
CA VAL A 77 -0.74 11.91 10.43
C VAL A 77 -0.99 11.00 9.22
N ALA A 78 -1.64 9.86 9.47
CA ALA A 78 -2.12 9.01 8.40
C ALA A 78 -3.45 9.54 7.84
N ARG A 79 -3.58 9.64 6.53
CA ARG A 79 -4.84 10.01 5.87
C ARG A 79 -5.51 8.75 5.35
N VAL A 80 -6.47 8.24 6.11
CA VAL A 80 -7.16 6.98 5.85
C VAL A 80 -8.66 7.19 5.69
N ASN A 81 -9.33 6.22 5.12
CA ASN A 81 -10.78 6.19 4.99
C ASN A 81 -11.33 4.86 5.55
N PHE A 82 -12.35 4.95 6.40
CA PHE A 82 -12.99 3.81 7.04
C PHE A 82 -14.47 4.13 7.32
N GLY A 83 -15.35 3.16 7.16
CA GLY A 83 -16.77 3.32 7.49
C GLY A 83 -17.70 2.61 6.50
N PRO A 84 -19.02 2.69 6.72
CA PRO A 84 -20.01 1.94 5.93
C PRO A 84 -20.01 2.29 4.44
N LEU A 85 -19.85 3.57 4.09
CA LEU A 85 -19.78 4.00 2.69
C LEU A 85 -18.54 3.47 2.00
N SER A 86 -17.40 3.48 2.70
CA SER A 86 -16.15 2.92 2.20
C SER A 86 -16.25 1.40 2.05
N ALA A 87 -16.87 0.72 3.00
CA ALA A 87 -17.13 -0.72 2.92
C ALA A 87 -17.98 -1.06 1.69
N ALA A 88 -19.04 -0.29 1.42
CA ALA A 88 -19.89 -0.47 0.24
C ALA A 88 -19.12 -0.26 -1.07
N ARG A 89 -18.23 0.75 -1.13
CA ARG A 89 -17.38 1.05 -2.30
C ARG A 89 -16.35 -0.06 -2.53
N VAL A 90 -15.65 -0.48 -1.47
CA VAL A 90 -14.71 -1.61 -1.49
C VAL A 90 -15.40 -2.87 -2.00
N GLY A 91 -16.52 -3.27 -1.41
CA GLY A 91 -17.25 -4.46 -1.81
C GLY A 91 -17.74 -4.41 -3.26
N ARG A 92 -18.18 -3.24 -3.74
CA ARG A 92 -18.56 -3.05 -5.15
C ARG A 92 -17.35 -3.22 -6.07
N TRP A 93 -16.20 -2.64 -5.72
CA TRP A 93 -14.98 -2.72 -6.49
C TRP A 93 -14.48 -4.16 -6.59
N LEU A 94 -14.46 -4.90 -5.47
CA LEU A 94 -14.06 -6.32 -5.44
C LEU A 94 -14.95 -7.17 -6.37
N ARG A 95 -16.27 -7.02 -6.28
CA ARG A 95 -17.21 -7.80 -7.13
C ARG A 95 -17.09 -7.46 -8.62
N LYS A 96 -16.90 -6.18 -8.97
CA LYS A 96 -16.78 -5.75 -10.37
C LYS A 96 -15.41 -6.08 -10.97
N GLY A 97 -14.35 -6.04 -10.15
CA GLY A 97 -12.97 -6.15 -10.59
C GLY A 97 -12.61 -7.55 -11.09
N ARG A 98 -13.26 -8.61 -10.58
CA ARG A 98 -12.95 -10.01 -10.92
C ARG A 98 -11.45 -10.27 -10.89
N PHE A 99 -10.81 -9.89 -9.78
CA PHE A 99 -9.38 -10.00 -9.61
C PHE A 99 -8.95 -11.46 -9.43
N ASP A 100 -7.85 -11.83 -10.05
CA ASP A 100 -7.21 -13.15 -9.85
C ASP A 100 -6.47 -13.19 -8.52
N VAL A 101 -5.99 -12.02 -8.05
CA VAL A 101 -5.32 -11.85 -6.76
C VAL A 101 -5.56 -10.44 -6.23
N LEU A 102 -5.67 -10.32 -4.91
CA LEU A 102 -5.66 -9.05 -4.20
C LEU A 102 -4.31 -8.83 -3.54
N HIS A 103 -3.73 -7.66 -3.76
CA HIS A 103 -2.55 -7.21 -3.03
C HIS A 103 -2.93 -6.08 -2.09
N ILE A 104 -2.96 -6.36 -0.79
CA ILE A 104 -3.43 -5.43 0.23
C ILE A 104 -2.23 -4.89 1.02
N HIS A 105 -2.03 -3.56 0.98
CA HIS A 105 -1.00 -2.90 1.78
C HIS A 105 -1.56 -2.51 3.14
N GLU A 106 -0.79 -2.76 4.21
CA GLU A 106 -1.19 -2.54 5.62
C GLU A 106 -2.56 -3.15 5.95
N PRO A 107 -2.74 -4.47 5.80
CA PRO A 107 -4.05 -5.13 5.81
C PRO A 107 -4.82 -5.02 7.13
N ILE A 108 -4.12 -4.77 8.23
CA ILE A 108 -4.68 -4.69 9.58
C ILE A 108 -4.87 -3.26 10.10
N THR A 109 -4.46 -2.26 9.30
CA THR A 109 -4.73 -0.85 9.62
C THR A 109 -6.23 -0.58 9.48
N PRO A 110 -6.89 0.05 10.47
CA PRO A 110 -8.29 0.45 10.38
C PRO A 110 -8.51 1.43 9.22
N SER A 111 -8.74 0.91 8.03
CA SER A 111 -8.82 1.61 6.76
C SER A 111 -9.55 0.76 5.74
N ILE A 112 -9.56 1.20 4.49
CA ILE A 112 -10.09 0.39 3.37
C ILE A 112 -9.32 -0.92 3.20
N SER A 113 -8.07 -1.01 3.65
CA SER A 113 -7.30 -2.26 3.60
C SER A 113 -7.92 -3.34 4.47
N LEU A 114 -8.30 -3.00 5.70
CA LEU A 114 -9.00 -3.94 6.58
C LEU A 114 -10.40 -4.30 6.03
N LEU A 115 -11.12 -3.33 5.47
CA LEU A 115 -12.41 -3.58 4.82
C LEU A 115 -12.27 -4.51 3.61
N ALA A 116 -11.21 -4.33 2.80
CA ALA A 116 -10.93 -5.20 1.68
C ALA A 116 -10.56 -6.62 2.13
N LEU A 117 -9.74 -6.75 3.18
CA LEU A 117 -9.38 -8.05 3.74
C LEU A 117 -10.61 -8.80 4.27
N TRP A 118 -11.52 -8.13 4.97
CA TRP A 118 -12.77 -8.75 5.43
C TRP A 118 -13.65 -9.23 4.27
N ALA A 119 -13.75 -8.43 3.21
CA ALA A 119 -14.60 -8.70 2.05
C ALA A 119 -13.93 -9.57 0.98
N ALA A 120 -12.65 -9.90 1.13
CA ALA A 120 -11.90 -10.68 0.14
C ALA A 120 -12.44 -12.12 0.03
N GLU A 121 -12.63 -12.56 -1.21
CA GLU A 121 -12.96 -13.93 -1.61
C GLU A 121 -11.88 -14.51 -2.56
N GLN A 122 -11.00 -13.65 -3.08
CA GLN A 122 -9.88 -13.99 -3.94
C GLN A 122 -8.64 -14.29 -3.10
N PRO A 123 -7.60 -14.93 -3.67
CA PRO A 123 -6.30 -15.06 -3.03
C PRO A 123 -5.73 -13.69 -2.63
N VAL A 124 -5.19 -13.60 -1.42
CA VAL A 124 -4.69 -12.37 -0.82
C VAL A 124 -3.19 -12.41 -0.59
N VAL A 125 -2.48 -11.48 -1.19
CA VAL A 125 -1.11 -11.12 -0.81
C VAL A 125 -1.16 -9.87 0.07
N ALA A 126 -0.46 -9.86 1.19
CA ALA A 126 -0.44 -8.74 2.11
C ALA A 126 0.98 -8.18 2.26
N THR A 127 1.14 -6.84 2.13
CA THR A 127 2.41 -6.17 2.41
C THR A 127 2.32 -5.32 3.67
N PHE A 128 3.26 -5.55 4.59
CA PHE A 128 3.40 -4.85 5.86
C PHE A 128 4.58 -3.88 5.77
N HIS A 129 4.31 -2.58 5.91
CA HIS A 129 5.30 -1.51 5.81
C HIS A 129 5.72 -0.96 7.18
N ALA A 130 4.85 -1.10 8.20
CA ALA A 130 5.11 -0.55 9.53
C ALA A 130 5.83 -1.54 10.43
N ALA A 131 6.90 -1.07 11.08
CA ALA A 131 7.61 -1.79 12.12
C ALA A 131 7.10 -1.48 13.54
N THR A 132 5.97 -0.79 13.66
CA THR A 132 5.51 -0.28 14.96
C THR A 132 4.74 -1.34 15.73
N PRO A 133 5.13 -1.60 16.99
CA PRO A 133 4.40 -2.49 17.87
C PRO A 133 2.97 -1.99 18.11
N ARG A 134 2.04 -2.91 18.14
CA ARG A 134 0.60 -2.63 18.30
C ARG A 134 0.27 -1.82 19.55
N SER A 135 -0.68 -0.89 19.41
CA SER A 135 -1.37 -0.31 20.56
C SER A 135 -2.24 -1.38 21.26
N ARG A 136 -2.48 -1.21 22.57
CA ARG A 136 -3.32 -2.12 23.38
C ARG A 136 -4.72 -2.34 22.79
N SER A 137 -5.26 -1.38 22.04
CA SER A 137 -6.56 -1.49 21.37
C SER A 137 -6.61 -2.59 20.30
N MET A 138 -5.51 -2.92 19.65
CA MET A 138 -5.46 -4.02 18.67
C MET A 138 -5.42 -5.39 19.33
N GLN A 139 -4.96 -5.50 20.56
CA GLN A 139 -5.00 -6.77 21.31
C GLN A 139 -6.44 -7.17 21.67
N VAL A 140 -7.31 -6.20 21.94
CA VAL A 140 -8.73 -6.45 22.26
C VAL A 140 -9.53 -6.87 21.02
N ALA A 141 -9.15 -6.41 19.82
CA ALA A 141 -9.79 -6.81 18.56
C ALA A 141 -9.34 -8.19 18.04
N GLY A 142 -8.53 -8.92 18.80
CA GLY A 142 -7.83 -10.13 18.36
C GLY A 142 -8.73 -11.24 17.76
N GLY A 143 -9.95 -11.42 18.26
CA GLY A 143 -10.87 -12.42 17.72
C GLY A 143 -11.40 -12.07 16.33
N VAL A 144 -11.81 -10.82 16.14
CA VAL A 144 -12.36 -10.33 14.86
C VAL A 144 -11.26 -10.22 13.79
N LEU A 145 -10.05 -9.83 14.19
CA LEU A 145 -8.91 -9.75 13.27
C LEU A 145 -8.37 -11.13 12.89
N ARG A 146 -8.47 -12.14 13.75
CA ARG A 146 -7.94 -13.47 13.48
C ARG A 146 -8.55 -14.07 12.21
N GLY A 147 -9.87 -14.09 12.09
CA GLY A 147 -10.54 -14.60 10.90
C GLY A 147 -10.21 -13.83 9.61
N ALA A 148 -9.91 -12.52 9.72
CA ALA A 148 -9.45 -11.75 8.59
C ALA A 148 -8.00 -12.10 8.21
N ILE A 149 -7.12 -12.23 9.19
CA ILE A 149 -5.70 -12.58 8.99
C ILE A 149 -5.55 -13.97 8.35
N GLU A 150 -6.44 -14.90 8.66
CA GLU A 150 -6.45 -16.25 8.08
C GLU A 150 -6.70 -16.26 6.57
N LYS A 151 -7.29 -15.20 6.01
CA LYS A 151 -7.49 -15.02 4.56
C LYS A 151 -6.24 -14.62 3.80
N ILE A 152 -5.15 -14.27 4.49
CA ILE A 152 -3.90 -13.89 3.82
C ILE A 152 -3.18 -15.16 3.38
N ASP A 153 -3.03 -15.38 2.08
CA ASP A 153 -2.34 -16.54 1.52
C ASP A 153 -0.82 -16.35 1.56
N ALA A 154 -0.34 -15.12 1.31
CA ALA A 154 1.09 -14.80 1.35
C ALA A 154 1.35 -13.44 2.01
N GLY A 155 2.37 -13.38 2.89
CA GLY A 155 2.82 -12.18 3.57
C GLY A 155 4.15 -11.66 3.03
N ILE A 156 4.24 -10.35 2.81
CA ILE A 156 5.46 -9.62 2.49
C ILE A 156 5.71 -8.61 3.61
N ALA A 157 6.94 -8.52 4.09
CA ALA A 157 7.39 -7.47 5.00
C ALA A 157 8.51 -6.67 4.33
N VAL A 158 8.45 -5.35 4.41
CA VAL A 158 9.44 -4.50 3.74
C VAL A 158 10.79 -4.43 4.49
N SER A 159 10.87 -5.02 5.67
CA SER A 159 12.09 -5.11 6.48
C SER A 159 11.97 -6.24 7.51
N GLU A 160 13.09 -6.65 8.08
CA GLU A 160 13.12 -7.60 9.20
C GLU A 160 12.35 -7.07 10.42
N SER A 161 12.40 -5.76 10.67
CA SER A 161 11.62 -5.14 11.75
C SER A 161 10.13 -5.28 11.53
N ALA A 162 9.65 -5.05 10.29
CA ALA A 162 8.24 -5.26 9.93
C ALA A 162 7.86 -6.75 10.03
N ARG A 163 8.73 -7.66 9.57
CA ARG A 163 8.53 -9.11 9.69
C ARG A 163 8.38 -9.55 11.15
N ASN A 164 9.24 -9.06 12.04
CA ASN A 164 9.17 -9.36 13.46
C ASN A 164 7.83 -8.95 14.08
N VAL A 165 7.28 -7.81 13.69
CA VAL A 165 5.94 -7.37 14.12
C VAL A 165 4.86 -8.35 13.63
N VAL A 166 4.94 -8.82 12.39
CA VAL A 166 4.00 -9.80 11.83
C VAL A 166 4.06 -11.11 12.60
N VAL A 167 5.26 -11.64 12.81
CA VAL A 167 5.46 -12.91 13.55
C VAL A 167 4.95 -12.80 14.98
N GLN A 168 5.34 -11.75 15.70
CA GLN A 168 5.00 -11.60 17.13
C GLN A 168 3.51 -11.31 17.38
N HIS A 169 2.86 -10.58 16.47
CA HIS A 169 1.50 -10.10 16.72
C HIS A 169 0.42 -10.79 15.90
N LEU A 170 0.78 -11.38 14.76
CA LEU A 170 -0.17 -12.08 13.90
C LEU A 170 0.02 -13.60 13.92
N GLY A 171 1.12 -14.09 14.49
CA GLY A 171 1.45 -15.52 14.52
C GLY A 171 1.67 -16.12 13.12
N ARG A 172 2.04 -15.29 12.14
CA ARG A 172 2.30 -15.70 10.75
C ARG A 172 3.69 -15.23 10.33
N ASP A 173 4.27 -15.90 9.35
CA ASP A 173 5.53 -15.45 8.76
C ASP A 173 5.28 -14.62 7.49
N ALA A 174 6.28 -13.84 7.10
CA ALA A 174 6.27 -13.02 5.90
C ALA A 174 7.64 -13.04 5.24
N VAL A 175 7.67 -13.04 3.91
CA VAL A 175 8.91 -12.93 3.16
C VAL A 175 9.39 -11.49 3.20
N VAL A 176 10.68 -11.26 3.50
CA VAL A 176 11.25 -9.91 3.49
C VAL A 176 11.57 -9.52 2.05
N ILE A 177 10.85 -8.52 1.56
CA ILE A 177 11.07 -7.91 0.25
C ILE A 177 11.11 -6.39 0.47
N PRO A 178 12.30 -5.76 0.48
CA PRO A 178 12.41 -4.32 0.64
C PRO A 178 11.69 -3.55 -0.46
N ASN A 179 11.23 -2.32 -0.12
CA ASN A 179 10.67 -1.45 -1.14
C ASN A 179 11.70 -1.15 -2.23
N GLY A 180 11.29 -1.30 -3.49
CA GLY A 180 12.05 -0.82 -4.63
C GLY A 180 12.00 0.70 -4.74
N ILE A 181 13.01 1.28 -5.36
CA ILE A 181 13.05 2.67 -5.76
C ILE A 181 13.32 2.76 -7.27
N GLU A 182 12.70 3.73 -7.94
CA GLU A 182 12.98 4.03 -9.35
C GLU A 182 14.33 4.75 -9.42
N PHE A 183 15.39 4.02 -9.74
CA PHE A 183 16.75 4.57 -9.81
C PHE A 183 16.84 5.71 -10.81
N ASP A 184 16.15 5.62 -11.93
CA ASP A 184 16.18 6.64 -12.99
C ASP A 184 15.59 7.98 -12.54
N ASP A 185 14.64 7.98 -11.61
CA ASP A 185 14.08 9.21 -11.04
C ASP A 185 15.13 9.92 -10.16
N PHE A 186 15.99 9.17 -9.47
CA PHE A 186 17.13 9.75 -8.73
C PHE A 186 18.29 10.14 -9.63
N ALA A 187 18.59 9.38 -10.68
CA ALA A 187 19.67 9.66 -11.61
C ALA A 187 19.43 10.94 -12.44
N ARG A 188 18.18 11.32 -12.66
CA ARG A 188 17.78 12.56 -13.35
C ARG A 188 17.89 13.80 -12.46
N TRP A 189 17.93 13.60 -11.14
CA TRP A 189 18.12 14.72 -10.22
C TRP A 189 19.57 15.23 -10.34
N ARG A 190 19.76 16.32 -11.06
CA ARG A 190 21.03 17.07 -11.08
C ARG A 190 20.90 18.24 -10.14
N PRO A 191 21.83 18.44 -9.17
CA PRO A 191 21.90 19.68 -8.43
C PRO A 191 22.03 20.82 -9.42
N SER A 192 21.22 21.88 -9.30
CA SER A 192 21.38 23.08 -10.12
C SER A 192 22.72 23.71 -9.74
N THR A 193 23.75 23.49 -10.56
CA THR A 193 25.05 24.15 -10.43
C THR A 193 24.99 25.54 -11.09
N GLY A 194 24.23 26.45 -10.50
CA GLY A 194 24.27 27.87 -10.83
C GLY A 194 25.06 28.61 -9.75
N PRO A 195 26.00 29.51 -10.10
CA PRO A 195 26.68 30.34 -9.12
C PRO A 195 25.66 31.25 -8.45
N GLY A 196 25.35 31.02 -7.18
CA GLY A 196 24.52 31.91 -6.36
C GLY A 196 23.20 31.33 -5.80
N GLN A 197 22.80 30.12 -6.15
CA GLN A 197 21.67 29.47 -5.44
C GLN A 197 22.21 28.46 -4.45
N VAL A 198 21.94 28.72 -3.17
CA VAL A 198 22.12 27.74 -2.10
C VAL A 198 21.35 26.48 -2.52
N ALA A 199 22.06 25.36 -2.59
CA ALA A 199 21.47 24.07 -2.91
C ALA A 199 20.20 23.91 -2.09
N GLY A 200 19.05 23.80 -2.76
CA GLY A 200 17.80 23.50 -2.09
C GLY A 200 18.02 22.24 -1.28
N SER A 201 17.79 22.33 0.02
CA SER A 201 17.87 21.18 0.91
C SER A 201 17.08 20.04 0.28
N PRO A 202 17.58 18.81 0.30
CA PRO A 202 16.79 17.66 -0.13
C PRO A 202 15.45 17.73 0.61
N PRO A 203 14.35 17.28 0.01
CA PRO A 203 13.06 17.26 0.69
C PRO A 203 13.27 16.61 2.05
N PRO A 204 12.69 17.18 3.12
CA PRO A 204 12.92 16.68 4.47
C PRO A 204 12.64 15.17 4.47
N SER A 205 13.65 14.40 4.78
CA SER A 205 13.48 12.97 5.04
C SER A 205 12.62 12.90 6.30
N ASP A 206 11.35 12.53 6.13
CA ASP A 206 10.44 12.18 7.23
C ASP A 206 10.90 10.86 7.89
N HIS A 207 12.17 10.80 8.25
CA HIS A 207 12.66 9.81 9.17
C HIS A 207 12.62 10.43 10.56
N PRO A 208 11.75 9.96 11.45
CA PRO A 208 11.83 10.33 12.84
C PRO A 208 13.22 9.91 13.34
N LYS A 209 13.95 10.85 13.89
CA LYS A 209 15.16 10.51 14.66
C LYS A 209 14.74 9.58 15.79
N LEU A 210 15.49 8.50 15.93
CA LEU A 210 15.39 7.53 17.02
C LEU A 210 15.38 8.21 18.39
#